data_4ba37b106f02d2f44786c733aaccbf0a
#
_entry.id   4ba37b106f02d2f44786c733aaccbf0a
#
_cell.length_a   1.000
_cell.length_b   1.000
_cell.length_c   1.000
_cell.angle_alpha   90.00
_cell.angle_beta   90.00
_cell.angle_gamma   90.00
#
_symmetry.space_group_name_H-M   'P 1'
#
loop_
_entity.id
_entity.type
_entity.pdbx_description
1 polymer ?
#
loop_
_entity_poly.entity_id
_entity_poly.type
_entity_poly.pdbx_seq_one_letter_code
_entity_poly.pdbx_strand_id
1 'polypeptide(L)'
;VYKRQLLPLAAGASVAVIGDFAETPRYQGAGSSAVNSIKVDTFLDCLKDSGLHSVGFAAGFDRQGKPDDAKKAEAVALAKKADTVLLCLGLDEIKESEGLDRADMKLADNQIELLQAVQQANPNTVVIVSAGASLETPWLAHCRALVYGALGGQAGAGAMVDVLTGKINPSGKLAETWANAHADTPAKDNFAGAGRTVQYREGLYVGYRYYQTAGVPVAFPFGYGLSYTSFAYSKLKADARSVTLTVTNTGSRAGAEIVQVYAAKPDAQIFRPAQELKAFTKVWLEAGESKTVTLPLDDKAFRYWNTCLLYTSPSPRDRSLS
;
A
#
# COMPACT_ATOMS: atom_id res chain seq x y z
N VAL A 1 -4.45 4.12 3.59
CA VAL A 1 -4.38 5.48 4.15
C VAL A 1 -3.47 5.49 5.36
N TYR A 2 -2.54 6.40 5.40
CA TYR A 2 -1.63 6.66 6.53
C TYR A 2 -1.94 8.04 7.10
N LYS A 3 -2.07 8.18 8.43
CA LYS A 3 -2.52 9.42 9.09
C LYS A 3 -3.88 9.92 8.54
N ARG A 4 -4.96 9.56 9.17
CA ARG A 4 -6.32 9.95 8.76
C ARG A 4 -6.80 11.29 9.33
N GLN A 5 -5.91 12.16 9.81
CA GLN A 5 -6.30 13.41 10.47
C GLN A 5 -6.94 14.45 9.53
N LEU A 6 -6.69 14.33 8.21
CA LEU A 6 -7.29 15.18 7.18
C LEU A 6 -8.38 14.47 6.36
N LEU A 7 -8.42 13.15 6.37
CA LEU A 7 -9.31 12.37 5.54
C LEU A 7 -10.44 11.71 6.37
N PRO A 8 -11.65 11.64 5.81
CA PRO A 8 -12.06 12.18 4.52
C PRO A 8 -12.21 13.70 4.55
N LEU A 9 -12.05 14.33 3.37
CA LEU A 9 -12.24 15.76 3.21
C LEU A 9 -13.71 16.14 3.40
N ALA A 10 -13.95 17.32 3.99
CA ALA A 10 -15.30 17.84 4.10
C ALA A 10 -15.86 18.27 2.74
N ALA A 11 -17.17 18.16 2.55
CA ALA A 11 -17.84 18.68 1.36
C ALA A 11 -17.59 20.20 1.23
N GLY A 12 -17.32 20.66 0.02
CA GLY A 12 -16.98 22.04 -0.27
C GLY A 12 -15.57 22.48 0.15
N ALA A 13 -14.74 21.59 0.71
CA ALA A 13 -13.36 21.93 1.05
C ALA A 13 -12.59 22.45 -0.17
N SER A 14 -11.83 23.52 0.03
CA SER A 14 -11.01 24.11 -1.02
C SER A 14 -9.71 23.32 -1.19
N VAL A 15 -9.43 22.87 -2.43
CA VAL A 15 -8.28 22.01 -2.73
C VAL A 15 -7.43 22.56 -3.89
N ALA A 16 -6.11 22.56 -3.70
CA ALA A 16 -5.15 22.74 -4.78
C ALA A 16 -4.71 21.36 -5.28
N VAL A 17 -4.76 21.12 -6.57
CA VAL A 17 -4.27 19.89 -7.17
C VAL A 17 -2.89 20.12 -7.76
N ILE A 18 -1.92 19.36 -7.31
CA ILE A 18 -0.51 19.49 -7.71
C ILE A 18 0.02 18.12 -8.11
N GLY A 19 0.82 18.10 -9.16
CA GLY A 19 1.48 16.89 -9.65
C GLY A 19 0.99 16.43 -11.02
N ASP A 20 1.93 16.19 -11.93
CA ASP A 20 1.68 15.79 -13.30
C ASP A 20 0.76 14.55 -13.42
N PHE A 21 0.84 13.62 -12.49
CA PHE A 21 0.00 12.41 -12.46
C PHE A 21 -1.49 12.68 -12.25
N ALA A 22 -1.88 13.90 -11.87
CA ALA A 22 -3.30 14.27 -11.78
C ALA A 22 -3.94 14.51 -13.15
N GLU A 23 -3.18 14.99 -14.12
CA GLU A 23 -3.61 15.26 -15.50
C GLU A 23 -3.29 14.06 -16.41
N THR A 24 -2.10 13.46 -16.24
CA THR A 24 -1.64 12.31 -17.03
C THR A 24 -1.46 11.10 -16.11
N PRO A 25 -2.51 10.30 -15.88
CA PRO A 25 -2.48 9.23 -14.89
C PRO A 25 -1.47 8.13 -15.21
N ARG A 26 -0.74 7.69 -14.20
CA ARG A 26 0.02 6.44 -14.21
C ARG A 26 -0.91 5.33 -13.71
N TYR A 27 -1.63 4.66 -14.64
CA TYR A 27 -2.74 3.75 -14.30
C TYR A 27 -2.45 2.28 -14.59
N GLN A 28 -1.42 1.96 -15.34
CA GLN A 28 -1.04 0.60 -15.72
C GLN A 28 0.48 0.43 -15.78
N GLY A 29 0.95 -0.81 -15.87
CA GLY A 29 2.35 -1.16 -16.12
C GLY A 29 2.86 -0.62 -17.47
N ALA A 30 4.16 -0.68 -17.69
CA ALA A 30 4.80 -0.35 -18.96
C ALA A 30 5.45 -1.60 -19.56
N GLY A 31 5.61 -1.64 -20.88
CA GLY A 31 6.09 -2.79 -21.62
C GLY A 31 4.94 -3.64 -22.17
N SER A 32 5.09 -4.97 -22.16
CA SER A 32 4.11 -5.90 -22.77
C SER A 32 2.76 -5.93 -22.07
N SER A 33 2.67 -5.44 -20.83
CA SER A 33 1.41 -5.31 -20.07
C SER A 33 0.54 -4.13 -20.47
N ALA A 34 1.05 -3.23 -21.32
CA ALA A 34 0.30 -2.03 -21.74
C ALA A 34 -0.93 -2.39 -22.59
N VAL A 35 -2.09 -1.86 -22.21
CA VAL A 35 -3.38 -2.03 -22.89
C VAL A 35 -3.86 -0.69 -23.42
N ASN A 36 -4.46 -0.69 -24.61
CA ASN A 36 -5.12 0.49 -25.17
C ASN A 36 -6.51 0.63 -24.54
N SER A 37 -6.58 1.39 -23.46
CA SER A 37 -7.86 1.64 -22.77
C SER A 37 -8.78 2.51 -23.60
N ILE A 38 -10.07 2.16 -23.63
CA ILE A 38 -11.12 2.94 -24.36
C ILE A 38 -11.23 4.34 -23.75
N LYS A 39 -11.13 4.44 -22.43
CA LYS A 39 -11.20 5.69 -21.68
C LYS A 39 -10.31 5.58 -20.46
N VAL A 40 -9.58 6.63 -20.14
CA VAL A 40 -8.83 6.75 -18.88
C VAL A 40 -9.35 7.99 -18.17
N ASP A 41 -9.84 7.80 -16.96
CA ASP A 41 -10.27 8.91 -16.12
C ASP A 41 -9.05 9.64 -15.56
N THR A 42 -9.03 10.97 -15.66
CA THR A 42 -8.02 11.80 -15.00
C THR A 42 -8.49 12.18 -13.59
N PHE A 43 -7.54 12.45 -12.70
CA PHE A 43 -7.87 12.93 -11.36
C PHE A 43 -8.60 14.28 -11.44
N LEU A 44 -8.18 15.17 -12.34
CA LEU A 44 -8.79 16.47 -12.57
C LEU A 44 -10.26 16.37 -13.02
N ASP A 45 -10.57 15.42 -13.92
CA ASP A 45 -11.95 15.23 -14.37
C ASP A 45 -12.84 14.67 -13.27
N CYS A 46 -12.37 13.66 -12.54
CA CYS A 46 -13.14 13.06 -11.46
C CYS A 46 -13.38 14.03 -10.30
N LEU A 47 -12.51 15.03 -10.11
CA LEU A 47 -12.67 16.02 -9.05
C LEU A 47 -13.83 16.99 -9.32
N LYS A 48 -14.20 17.24 -10.59
CA LYS A 48 -15.27 18.18 -10.98
C LYS A 48 -16.62 17.85 -10.32
N ASP A 49 -16.91 16.54 -10.19
CA ASP A 49 -18.18 16.05 -9.65
C ASP A 49 -18.05 15.55 -8.21
N SER A 50 -16.92 15.84 -7.54
CA SER A 50 -16.61 15.32 -6.21
C SER A 50 -17.25 16.07 -5.04
N GLY A 51 -17.80 17.26 -5.30
CA GLY A 51 -18.27 18.18 -4.27
C GLY A 51 -17.16 18.96 -3.55
N LEU A 52 -15.90 18.83 -3.99
CA LEU A 52 -14.77 19.66 -3.54
C LEU A 52 -14.63 20.90 -4.42
N HIS A 53 -14.07 21.97 -3.85
CA HIS A 53 -13.81 23.20 -4.59
C HIS A 53 -12.33 23.27 -5.03
N SER A 54 -12.05 22.97 -6.30
CA SER A 54 -10.69 23.10 -6.83
C SER A 54 -10.33 24.56 -7.08
N VAL A 55 -9.24 25.03 -6.49
CA VAL A 55 -8.69 26.38 -6.72
C VAL A 55 -7.73 26.42 -7.92
N GLY A 56 -7.44 25.27 -8.53
CA GLY A 56 -6.62 25.14 -9.72
C GLY A 56 -5.71 23.92 -9.70
N PHE A 57 -4.92 23.82 -10.77
CA PHE A 57 -3.94 22.74 -11.01
C PHE A 57 -2.57 23.32 -11.33
N ALA A 58 -1.51 22.65 -10.89
CA ALA A 58 -0.13 22.90 -11.28
C ALA A 58 0.61 21.57 -11.44
N ALA A 59 1.34 21.37 -12.55
CA ALA A 59 2.11 20.15 -12.80
C ALA A 59 3.22 19.93 -11.73
N GLY A 60 3.85 20.98 -11.28
CA GLY A 60 4.77 21.00 -10.13
C GLY A 60 6.16 20.44 -10.37
N PHE A 61 6.31 19.45 -11.24
CA PHE A 61 7.61 18.81 -11.54
C PHE A 61 7.68 18.29 -12.98
N ASP A 62 8.88 17.98 -13.43
CA ASP A 62 9.13 17.22 -14.65
C ASP A 62 9.10 15.72 -14.34
N ARG A 63 8.30 14.94 -15.10
CA ARG A 63 8.08 13.50 -14.88
C ARG A 63 9.36 12.68 -14.97
N GLN A 64 10.31 13.07 -15.82
CA GLN A 64 11.58 12.40 -16.00
C GLN A 64 12.64 12.78 -14.94
N GLY A 65 12.24 13.54 -13.92
CA GLY A 65 13.10 13.89 -12.79
C GLY A 65 14.00 15.11 -13.02
N LYS A 66 13.85 15.85 -14.12
CA LYS A 66 14.63 17.06 -14.37
C LYS A 66 14.20 18.18 -13.43
N PRO A 67 15.13 18.98 -12.89
CA PRO A 67 14.78 20.17 -12.11
C PRO A 67 13.98 21.17 -12.95
N ASP A 68 12.90 21.72 -12.38
CA ASP A 68 12.05 22.74 -12.98
C ASP A 68 11.54 23.70 -11.90
N ASP A 69 12.32 24.74 -11.66
CA ASP A 69 12.02 25.73 -10.61
C ASP A 69 10.77 26.57 -10.93
N ALA A 70 10.43 26.74 -12.20
CA ALA A 70 9.23 27.48 -12.59
C ALA A 70 7.97 26.71 -12.23
N LYS A 71 7.91 25.41 -12.57
CA LYS A 71 6.78 24.54 -12.16
C LYS A 71 6.67 24.42 -10.63
N LYS A 72 7.81 24.29 -9.95
CA LYS A 72 7.83 24.23 -8.48
C LYS A 72 7.29 25.51 -7.85
N ALA A 73 7.70 26.68 -8.35
CA ALA A 73 7.23 27.98 -7.85
C ALA A 73 5.72 28.19 -8.08
N GLU A 74 5.21 27.81 -9.25
CA GLU A 74 3.78 27.83 -9.58
C GLU A 74 2.98 26.96 -8.59
N ALA A 75 3.43 25.73 -8.36
CA ALA A 75 2.80 24.79 -7.44
C ALA A 75 2.77 25.33 -6.00
N VAL A 76 3.86 25.91 -5.52
CA VAL A 76 3.95 26.54 -4.19
C VAL A 76 3.00 27.74 -4.08
N ALA A 77 2.90 28.55 -5.13
CA ALA A 77 1.97 29.69 -5.16
C ALA A 77 0.50 29.23 -5.14
N LEU A 78 0.19 28.13 -5.84
CA LEU A 78 -1.14 27.53 -5.82
C LEU A 78 -1.48 26.92 -4.46
N ALA A 79 -0.54 26.22 -3.82
CA ALA A 79 -0.70 25.57 -2.52
C ALA A 79 -1.17 26.55 -1.43
N LYS A 80 -0.72 27.81 -1.49
CA LYS A 80 -1.10 28.86 -0.53
C LYS A 80 -2.56 29.33 -0.64
N LYS A 81 -3.24 28.98 -1.74
CA LYS A 81 -4.63 29.45 -2.04
C LYS A 81 -5.73 28.51 -1.56
N ALA A 82 -5.37 27.31 -1.10
CA ALA A 82 -6.32 26.27 -0.73
C ALA A 82 -6.21 25.87 0.74
N ASP A 83 -7.28 25.31 1.30
CA ASP A 83 -7.27 24.73 2.64
C ASP A 83 -6.43 23.44 2.71
N THR A 84 -6.45 22.68 1.62
CA THR A 84 -5.75 21.39 1.50
C THR A 84 -5.08 21.25 0.13
N VAL A 85 -3.90 20.67 0.11
CA VAL A 85 -3.22 20.29 -1.12
C VAL A 85 -3.38 18.80 -1.37
N LEU A 86 -3.79 18.44 -2.60
CA LEU A 86 -3.81 17.09 -3.13
C LEU A 86 -2.58 16.95 -4.06
N LEU A 87 -1.52 16.33 -3.54
CA LEU A 87 -0.24 16.19 -4.24
C LEU A 87 -0.11 14.80 -4.84
N CYS A 88 -0.22 14.70 -6.16
CA CYS A 88 -0.14 13.46 -6.93
C CYS A 88 1.31 13.18 -7.33
N LEU A 89 1.92 12.19 -6.70
CA LEU A 89 3.30 11.73 -6.92
C LEU A 89 3.31 10.28 -7.41
N GLY A 90 4.44 9.82 -7.94
CA GLY A 90 4.54 8.43 -8.36
C GLY A 90 5.82 8.08 -9.09
N LEU A 91 5.86 6.86 -9.60
CA LEU A 91 6.90 6.38 -10.50
C LEU A 91 6.46 6.54 -11.96
N ASP A 92 7.38 6.96 -12.80
CA ASP A 92 7.15 7.04 -14.24
C ASP A 92 7.20 5.66 -14.92
N GLU A 93 6.87 5.63 -16.20
CA GLU A 93 6.81 4.43 -17.02
C GLU A 93 8.20 3.79 -17.20
N ILE A 94 9.26 4.57 -17.17
CA ILE A 94 10.63 4.07 -17.37
C ILE A 94 11.12 3.36 -16.10
N LYS A 95 10.85 3.94 -14.93
CA LYS A 95 11.24 3.36 -13.65
C LYS A 95 10.56 2.02 -13.34
N GLU A 96 9.40 1.76 -13.92
CA GLU A 96 8.65 0.51 -13.74
C GLU A 96 8.34 -0.17 -15.08
N SER A 97 9.27 -0.10 -16.03
CA SER A 97 9.12 -0.79 -17.31
C SER A 97 9.54 -2.25 -17.21
N GLU A 98 8.81 -3.12 -17.91
CA GLU A 98 9.24 -4.49 -18.13
C GLU A 98 10.61 -4.54 -18.81
N GLY A 99 11.48 -5.45 -18.34
CA GLY A 99 12.83 -5.64 -18.87
C GLY A 99 13.86 -4.62 -18.39
N LEU A 100 13.49 -3.71 -17.50
CA LEU A 100 14.41 -2.76 -16.85
C LEU A 100 14.43 -2.97 -15.35
N ASP A 101 15.61 -3.21 -14.79
CA ASP A 101 15.80 -3.32 -13.34
C ASP A 101 15.80 -1.94 -12.69
N ARG A 102 15.12 -1.79 -11.58
CA ARG A 102 15.16 -0.57 -10.78
C ARG A 102 16.48 -0.49 -9.99
N ALA A 103 17.14 0.64 -10.07
CA ALA A 103 18.36 0.90 -9.31
C ALA A 103 18.09 1.27 -7.83
N ASP A 104 16.88 1.76 -7.54
CA ASP A 104 16.47 2.23 -6.22
C ASP A 104 14.96 2.02 -5.98
N MET A 105 14.49 2.32 -4.77
CA MET A 105 13.08 2.29 -4.40
C MET A 105 12.53 3.71 -4.11
N LYS A 106 13.10 4.75 -4.74
CA LYS A 106 12.82 6.15 -4.44
C LYS A 106 11.85 6.77 -5.44
N LEU A 107 11.10 7.76 -4.97
CA LEU A 107 10.55 8.80 -5.85
C LEU A 107 11.70 9.66 -6.40
N ALA A 108 11.49 10.34 -7.52
CA ALA A 108 12.48 11.26 -8.07
C ALA A 108 12.72 12.44 -7.11
N ASP A 109 13.97 12.92 -7.05
CA ASP A 109 14.38 13.96 -6.11
C ASP A 109 13.56 15.25 -6.28
N ASN A 110 13.23 15.64 -7.54
CA ASN A 110 12.39 16.80 -7.81
C ASN A 110 10.97 16.68 -7.24
N GLN A 111 10.42 15.47 -7.13
CA GLN A 111 9.13 15.23 -6.46
C GLN A 111 9.24 15.39 -4.95
N ILE A 112 10.36 14.98 -4.35
CA ILE A 112 10.61 15.12 -2.91
C ILE A 112 10.84 16.60 -2.55
N GLU A 113 11.63 17.31 -3.35
CA GLU A 113 11.84 18.76 -3.18
C GLU A 113 10.51 19.53 -3.30
N LEU A 114 9.66 19.17 -4.27
CA LEU A 114 8.34 19.76 -4.40
C LEU A 114 7.47 19.49 -3.18
N LEU A 115 7.42 18.24 -2.69
CA LEU A 115 6.67 17.89 -1.48
C LEU A 115 7.10 18.74 -0.29
N GLN A 116 8.40 18.92 -0.07
CA GLN A 116 8.94 19.73 1.02
C GLN A 116 8.53 21.21 0.88
N ALA A 117 8.66 21.77 -0.32
CA ALA A 117 8.29 23.16 -0.59
C ALA A 117 6.77 23.41 -0.45
N VAL A 118 5.96 22.48 -0.94
CA VAL A 118 4.50 22.52 -0.83
C VAL A 118 4.06 22.41 0.64
N GLN A 119 4.64 21.49 1.40
CA GLN A 119 4.32 21.29 2.81
C GLN A 119 4.69 22.52 3.67
N GLN A 120 5.78 23.21 3.34
CA GLN A 120 6.14 24.48 3.99
C GLN A 120 5.12 25.58 3.69
N ALA A 121 4.56 25.60 2.47
CA ALA A 121 3.56 26.57 2.04
C ALA A 121 2.16 26.26 2.59
N ASN A 122 1.82 24.98 2.68
CA ASN A 122 0.55 24.46 3.19
C ASN A 122 0.75 23.13 3.91
N PRO A 123 0.74 23.09 5.24
CA PRO A 123 0.96 21.86 6.01
C PRO A 123 -0.17 20.84 5.85
N ASN A 124 -1.34 21.23 5.33
CA ASN A 124 -2.45 20.31 5.04
C ASN A 124 -2.25 19.61 3.70
N THR A 125 -1.13 18.94 3.53
CA THR A 125 -0.80 18.21 2.30
C THR A 125 -1.18 16.74 2.42
N VAL A 126 -2.01 16.28 1.49
CA VAL A 126 -2.35 14.87 1.24
C VAL A 126 -1.55 14.41 0.04
N VAL A 127 -0.73 13.38 0.21
CA VAL A 127 0.04 12.76 -0.88
C VAL A 127 -0.75 11.58 -1.44
N ILE A 128 -0.91 11.54 -2.75
CA ILE A 128 -1.54 10.45 -3.51
C ILE A 128 -0.45 9.84 -4.37
N VAL A 129 -0.13 8.57 -4.14
CA VAL A 129 0.97 7.88 -4.82
C VAL A 129 0.44 6.89 -5.84
N SER A 130 0.93 7.01 -7.07
CA SER A 130 0.76 6.04 -8.16
C SER A 130 2.08 5.34 -8.43
N ALA A 131 2.17 4.06 -8.03
CA ALA A 131 3.35 3.22 -8.23
C ALA A 131 2.92 1.75 -8.21
N GLY A 132 3.56 0.91 -9.01
CA GLY A 132 3.28 -0.53 -9.06
C GLY A 132 3.99 -1.35 -7.99
N ALA A 133 4.97 -0.76 -7.31
CA ALA A 133 5.79 -1.43 -6.28
C ALA A 133 6.00 -0.52 -5.06
N SER A 134 6.53 -1.12 -3.98
CA SER A 134 6.89 -0.41 -2.75
C SER A 134 7.94 0.68 -2.98
N LEU A 135 7.91 1.68 -2.11
CA LEU A 135 8.78 2.85 -2.14
C LEU A 135 9.45 3.04 -0.79
N GLU A 136 10.67 3.57 -0.82
CA GLU A 136 11.24 4.23 0.36
C GLU A 136 10.45 5.49 0.68
N THR A 137 10.11 5.68 1.95
CA THR A 137 9.24 6.77 2.38
C THR A 137 9.84 7.68 3.47
N PRO A 138 11.12 8.11 3.35
CA PRO A 138 11.73 9.00 4.34
C PRO A 138 11.01 10.37 4.40
N TRP A 139 10.26 10.71 3.38
CA TRP A 139 9.49 11.93 3.22
C TRP A 139 8.11 11.92 3.92
N LEU A 140 7.72 10.83 4.59
CA LEU A 140 6.42 10.72 5.28
C LEU A 140 6.16 11.82 6.32
N ALA A 141 7.21 12.41 6.88
CA ALA A 141 7.07 13.52 7.82
C ALA A 141 6.48 14.79 7.16
N HIS A 142 6.61 14.92 5.84
CA HIS A 142 6.16 16.07 5.06
C HIS A 142 4.72 15.96 4.54
N CYS A 143 3.97 14.90 4.90
CA CYS A 143 2.56 14.81 4.56
C CYS A 143 1.68 14.50 5.77
N ARG A 144 0.44 15.02 5.77
CA ARG A 144 -0.55 14.74 6.82
C ARG A 144 -1.39 13.50 6.53
N ALA A 145 -1.53 13.14 5.27
CA ALA A 145 -2.16 11.90 4.85
C ALA A 145 -1.46 11.34 3.61
N LEU A 146 -1.46 10.03 3.49
CA LEU A 146 -0.95 9.30 2.35
C LEU A 146 -2.01 8.32 1.84
N VAL A 147 -2.32 8.40 0.55
CA VAL A 147 -3.17 7.46 -0.17
C VAL A 147 -2.32 6.76 -1.23
N TYR A 148 -2.21 5.46 -1.14
CA TYR A 148 -1.52 4.64 -2.15
C TYR A 148 -2.56 4.09 -3.13
N GLY A 149 -2.50 4.57 -4.36
CA GLY A 149 -3.42 4.21 -5.43
C GLY A 149 -3.00 3.00 -6.25
N ALA A 150 -1.78 2.53 -6.06
CA ALA A 150 -1.14 1.52 -6.91
C ALA A 150 -1.21 1.92 -8.40
N LEU A 151 -1.36 0.95 -9.30
CA LEU A 151 -1.72 1.13 -10.70
C LEU A 151 -3.21 0.77 -10.84
N GLY A 152 -4.07 1.77 -10.63
CA GLY A 152 -5.50 1.57 -10.37
C GLY A 152 -6.35 1.23 -11.60
N GLY A 153 -5.74 1.09 -12.79
CA GLY A 153 -6.47 0.90 -14.04
C GLY A 153 -7.19 2.17 -14.50
N GLN A 154 -7.97 2.04 -15.57
CA GLN A 154 -8.59 3.17 -16.27
C GLN A 154 -9.57 4.01 -15.42
N ALA A 155 -10.12 3.45 -14.34
CA ALA A 155 -11.04 4.12 -13.40
C ALA A 155 -10.39 4.43 -12.04
N GLY A 156 -9.07 4.26 -11.90
CA GLY A 156 -8.33 4.42 -10.64
C GLY A 156 -8.43 5.84 -10.06
N ALA A 157 -8.46 6.86 -10.92
CA ALA A 157 -8.57 8.25 -10.50
C ALA A 157 -9.90 8.52 -9.78
N GLY A 158 -11.02 8.04 -10.32
CA GLY A 158 -12.33 8.15 -9.68
C GLY A 158 -12.38 7.45 -8.32
N ALA A 159 -11.80 6.26 -8.22
CA ALA A 159 -11.70 5.52 -6.96
C ALA A 159 -10.90 6.31 -5.88
N MET A 160 -9.81 6.98 -6.27
CA MET A 160 -9.05 7.83 -5.34
C MET A 160 -9.86 9.03 -4.87
N VAL A 161 -10.58 9.70 -5.75
CA VAL A 161 -11.48 10.81 -5.41
C VAL A 161 -12.59 10.35 -4.46
N ASP A 162 -13.21 9.19 -4.70
CA ASP A 162 -14.22 8.61 -3.82
C ASP A 162 -13.67 8.30 -2.42
N VAL A 163 -12.42 7.85 -2.32
CA VAL A 163 -11.74 7.66 -1.03
C VAL A 163 -11.48 9.01 -0.36
N LEU A 164 -10.94 10.00 -1.07
CA LEU A 164 -10.60 11.31 -0.49
C LEU A 164 -11.83 12.03 0.07
N THR A 165 -12.98 11.91 -0.60
CA THR A 165 -14.24 12.52 -0.17
C THR A 165 -15.00 11.70 0.88
N GLY A 166 -14.57 10.47 1.13
CA GLY A 166 -15.25 9.54 2.03
C GLY A 166 -16.55 8.96 1.49
N LYS A 167 -16.83 9.11 0.20
CA LYS A 167 -17.89 8.39 -0.49
C LYS A 167 -17.67 6.89 -0.41
N ILE A 168 -16.40 6.47 -0.47
CA ILE A 168 -15.96 5.11 -0.20
C ILE A 168 -15.04 5.12 1.02
N ASN A 169 -15.32 4.24 1.98
CA ASN A 169 -14.44 3.98 3.10
C ASN A 169 -13.34 3.00 2.67
N PRO A 170 -12.04 3.38 2.69
CA PRO A 170 -10.97 2.51 2.25
C PRO A 170 -10.87 1.25 3.13
N SER A 171 -10.66 0.12 2.48
CA SER A 171 -10.50 -1.19 3.13
C SER A 171 -9.31 -1.99 2.59
N GLY A 172 -8.60 -1.47 1.60
CA GLY A 172 -7.42 -2.11 1.02
C GLY A 172 -6.30 -2.26 2.05
N LYS A 173 -5.62 -3.40 2.01
CA LYS A 173 -4.43 -3.70 2.81
C LYS A 173 -3.25 -3.93 1.87
N LEU A 174 -2.05 -3.53 2.30
CA LEU A 174 -0.84 -3.73 1.52
C LEU A 174 -0.58 -5.22 1.30
N ALA A 175 -0.34 -5.58 0.06
CA ALA A 175 0.02 -6.95 -0.36
C ALA A 175 1.54 -7.21 -0.26
N GLU A 176 2.30 -6.22 0.16
CA GLU A 176 3.74 -6.30 0.38
C GLU A 176 4.17 -5.46 1.57
N THR A 177 5.36 -5.74 2.12
CA THR A 177 5.98 -4.92 3.16
C THR A 177 6.76 -3.78 2.51
N TRP A 178 6.59 -2.57 3.00
CA TRP A 178 7.39 -1.42 2.59
C TRP A 178 8.57 -1.24 3.54
N ALA A 179 9.77 -1.52 3.05
CA ALA A 179 11.00 -1.31 3.80
C ALA A 179 11.25 0.18 4.04
N ASN A 180 12.03 0.52 5.06
CA ASN A 180 12.47 1.90 5.26
C ASN A 180 13.46 2.33 4.18
N ALA A 181 14.35 1.41 3.76
CA ALA A 181 15.34 1.66 2.71
C ALA A 181 15.55 0.39 1.87
N HIS A 182 16.00 0.55 0.63
CA HIS A 182 16.42 -0.55 -0.26
C HIS A 182 17.46 -1.45 0.43
N ALA A 183 18.37 -0.84 1.19
CA ALA A 183 19.39 -1.57 1.96
C ALA A 183 18.82 -2.55 2.99
N ASP A 184 17.56 -2.42 3.39
CA ASP A 184 16.89 -3.31 4.34
C ASP A 184 16.22 -4.52 3.68
N THR A 185 16.22 -4.56 2.33
CA THR A 185 15.55 -5.66 1.61
C THR A 185 16.37 -6.95 1.65
N PRO A 186 15.74 -8.14 1.71
CA PRO A 186 16.47 -9.40 1.80
C PRO A 186 17.28 -9.71 0.53
N ALA A 187 16.91 -9.15 -0.61
CA ALA A 187 17.53 -9.41 -1.91
C ALA A 187 18.62 -8.38 -2.30
N LYS A 188 18.86 -7.36 -1.49
CA LYS A 188 19.72 -6.20 -1.84
C LYS A 188 21.09 -6.55 -2.42
N ASP A 189 21.72 -7.63 -1.91
CA ASP A 189 23.06 -8.04 -2.32
C ASP A 189 23.04 -9.06 -3.48
N ASN A 190 21.88 -9.53 -3.90
CA ASN A 190 21.72 -10.57 -4.89
C ASN A 190 20.81 -10.19 -6.06
N PHE A 191 20.03 -9.10 -5.93
CA PHE A 191 19.13 -8.62 -6.98
C PHE A 191 19.92 -8.11 -8.17
N ALA A 192 19.34 -8.32 -9.33
CA ALA A 192 19.87 -8.23 -10.67
C ALA A 192 20.99 -9.27 -10.97
N GLY A 193 21.59 -9.89 -9.95
CA GLY A 193 22.63 -10.89 -10.10
C GLY A 193 23.99 -10.33 -10.59
N ALA A 194 24.96 -11.21 -10.72
CA ALA A 194 26.28 -10.87 -11.27
C ALA A 194 26.66 -11.91 -12.35
N GLY A 195 26.98 -11.42 -13.55
CA GLY A 195 27.35 -12.28 -14.67
C GLY A 195 26.19 -13.17 -15.15
N ARG A 196 26.40 -14.50 -15.17
CA ARG A 196 25.41 -15.47 -15.66
C ARG A 196 24.60 -16.16 -14.57
N THR A 197 24.82 -15.79 -13.31
CA THR A 197 24.20 -16.48 -12.16
C THR A 197 23.44 -15.50 -11.29
N VAL A 198 22.20 -15.86 -10.95
CA VAL A 198 21.39 -15.16 -9.94
C VAL A 198 21.17 -16.10 -8.77
N GLN A 199 21.33 -15.60 -7.55
CA GLN A 199 21.19 -16.38 -6.32
C GLN A 199 19.99 -15.88 -5.51
N TYR A 200 18.98 -16.75 -5.37
CA TYR A 200 17.79 -16.51 -4.53
C TYR A 200 18.09 -16.92 -3.07
N ARG A 201 18.97 -16.18 -2.41
CA ARG A 201 19.46 -16.52 -1.04
C ARG A 201 18.42 -16.38 0.04
N GLU A 202 17.40 -15.57 -0.16
CA GLU A 202 16.33 -15.33 0.80
C GLU A 202 15.47 -16.59 1.05
N GLY A 203 15.38 -17.52 0.09
CA GLY A 203 14.58 -18.74 0.21
C GLY A 203 13.12 -18.45 0.55
N LEU A 204 12.62 -18.94 1.70
CA LEU A 204 11.26 -18.68 2.18
C LEU A 204 11.11 -17.31 2.86
N TYR A 205 12.21 -16.64 3.15
CA TYR A 205 12.24 -15.41 3.94
C TYR A 205 12.15 -14.19 3.04
N VAL A 206 11.03 -14.06 2.33
CA VAL A 206 10.68 -12.92 1.48
C VAL A 206 9.59 -12.09 2.14
N GLY A 207 9.57 -10.78 1.88
CA GLY A 207 8.57 -9.85 2.41
C GLY A 207 8.46 -9.94 3.94
N TYR A 208 7.23 -9.94 4.47
CA TYR A 208 6.99 -9.91 5.92
C TYR A 208 7.64 -11.09 6.69
N ARG A 209 7.82 -12.25 6.04
CA ARG A 209 8.49 -13.39 6.68
C ARG A 209 9.93 -13.07 7.04
N TYR A 210 10.64 -12.35 6.16
CA TYR A 210 11.99 -11.87 6.43
C TYR A 210 11.98 -10.80 7.53
N TYR A 211 11.27 -9.70 7.30
CA TYR A 211 11.35 -8.53 8.18
C TYR A 211 10.95 -8.86 9.62
N GLN A 212 9.90 -9.65 9.82
CA GLN A 212 9.45 -10.06 11.15
C GLN A 212 10.39 -11.06 11.81
N THR A 213 10.95 -12.01 11.07
CA THR A 213 11.85 -13.02 11.61
C THR A 213 13.21 -12.44 11.96
N ALA A 214 13.73 -11.54 11.14
CA ALA A 214 15.00 -10.86 11.36
C ALA A 214 14.89 -9.63 12.29
N GLY A 215 13.66 -9.22 12.66
CA GLY A 215 13.44 -8.03 13.50
C GLY A 215 13.79 -6.72 12.80
N VAL A 216 13.73 -6.66 11.47
CA VAL A 216 14.05 -5.45 10.69
C VAL A 216 12.86 -4.49 10.72
N PRO A 217 13.05 -3.23 11.19
CA PRO A 217 11.99 -2.22 11.16
C PRO A 217 11.54 -1.89 9.74
N VAL A 218 10.25 -1.62 9.56
CA VAL A 218 9.65 -1.33 8.25
C VAL A 218 8.79 -0.07 8.32
N ALA A 219 8.62 0.61 7.18
CA ALA A 219 7.73 1.76 7.08
C ALA A 219 6.27 1.33 7.21
N PHE A 220 5.86 0.31 6.47
CA PHE A 220 4.53 -0.29 6.53
C PHE A 220 4.62 -1.81 6.42
N PRO A 221 4.06 -2.56 7.37
CA PRO A 221 4.05 -4.01 7.27
C PRO A 221 3.06 -4.51 6.21
N PHE A 222 3.28 -5.71 5.70
CA PHE A 222 2.28 -6.46 4.95
C PHE A 222 0.95 -6.49 5.71
N GLY A 223 -0.15 -6.34 4.99
CA GLY A 223 -1.49 -6.33 5.58
C GLY A 223 -1.89 -4.99 6.24
N TYR A 224 -1.04 -3.97 6.19
CA TYR A 224 -1.34 -2.64 6.71
C TYR A 224 -2.33 -1.88 5.83
N GLY A 225 -3.21 -1.10 6.46
CA GLY A 225 -4.12 -0.18 5.80
C GLY A 225 -5.15 0.36 6.78
N LEU A 226 -5.38 1.67 6.77
CA LEU A 226 -6.34 2.35 7.65
C LEU A 226 -7.73 2.43 7.00
N SER A 227 -8.75 2.56 7.83
CA SER A 227 -10.14 2.81 7.48
C SER A 227 -10.62 4.11 8.11
N TYR A 228 -11.72 4.69 7.62
CA TYR A 228 -12.42 5.81 8.25
C TYR A 228 -13.30 5.38 9.43
N THR A 229 -13.35 4.09 9.73
CA THR A 229 -13.97 3.52 10.93
C THR A 229 -12.95 2.72 11.74
N SER A 230 -13.38 2.10 12.82
CA SER A 230 -12.54 1.26 13.69
C SER A 230 -13.21 -0.08 13.91
N PHE A 231 -12.40 -1.13 14.09
CA PHE A 231 -12.89 -2.47 14.30
C PHE A 231 -12.31 -3.08 15.58
N ALA A 232 -13.09 -3.85 16.28
CA ALA A 232 -12.70 -4.65 17.43
C ALA A 232 -12.87 -6.14 17.13
N TYR A 233 -11.95 -6.94 17.65
CA TYR A 233 -11.96 -8.39 17.53
C TYR A 233 -12.24 -9.02 18.87
N SER A 234 -13.11 -10.04 18.91
CA SER A 234 -13.50 -10.73 20.14
C SER A 234 -13.87 -12.19 19.89
N LYS A 235 -14.06 -12.95 20.97
CA LYS A 235 -14.53 -14.33 20.95
C LYS A 235 -13.70 -15.26 20.05
N LEU A 236 -12.37 -15.05 19.99
CA LEU A 236 -11.49 -15.89 19.19
C LEU A 236 -11.53 -17.35 19.68
N LYS A 237 -11.78 -18.26 18.73
CA LYS A 237 -11.65 -19.70 18.90
C LYS A 237 -10.88 -20.23 17.69
N ALA A 238 -9.91 -21.10 17.95
CA ALA A 238 -9.08 -21.68 16.89
C ALA A 238 -8.83 -23.17 17.17
N ASP A 239 -8.83 -23.94 16.10
CA ASP A 239 -8.39 -25.33 16.07
C ASP A 239 -7.56 -25.60 14.81
N ALA A 240 -7.19 -26.84 14.56
CA ALA A 240 -6.37 -27.21 13.39
C ALA A 240 -7.10 -27.04 12.04
N ARG A 241 -8.40 -26.80 12.02
CA ARG A 241 -9.24 -26.75 10.81
C ARG A 241 -9.86 -25.40 10.55
N SER A 242 -9.99 -24.57 11.59
CA SER A 242 -10.69 -23.28 11.47
C SER A 242 -10.29 -22.27 12.54
N VAL A 243 -10.52 -21.02 12.21
CA VAL A 243 -10.48 -19.91 13.16
C VAL A 243 -11.81 -19.18 13.11
N THR A 244 -12.49 -19.08 14.25
CA THR A 244 -13.76 -18.37 14.40
C THR A 244 -13.57 -17.18 15.33
N LEU A 245 -14.08 -16.01 14.95
CA LEU A 245 -14.01 -14.80 15.76
C LEU A 245 -15.17 -13.86 15.42
N THR A 246 -15.43 -12.91 16.31
CA THR A 246 -16.41 -11.84 16.06
C THR A 246 -15.66 -10.54 15.76
N VAL A 247 -16.05 -9.89 14.65
CA VAL A 247 -15.58 -8.55 14.27
C VAL A 247 -16.72 -7.58 14.52
N THR A 248 -16.44 -6.48 15.19
CA THR A 248 -17.40 -5.40 15.48
C THR A 248 -16.86 -4.10 14.89
N ASN A 249 -17.69 -3.40 14.12
CA ASN A 249 -17.40 -2.01 13.72
C ASN A 249 -17.74 -1.10 14.91
N THR A 250 -16.71 -0.54 15.54
CA THR A 250 -16.84 0.32 16.73
C THR A 250 -16.90 1.81 16.39
N GLY A 251 -16.81 2.16 15.12
CA GLY A 251 -16.91 3.56 14.68
C GLY A 251 -18.29 3.93 14.17
N SER A 252 -18.41 5.13 13.64
CA SER A 252 -19.67 5.75 13.21
C SER A 252 -19.95 5.63 11.70
N ARG A 253 -19.09 4.97 10.94
CA ARG A 253 -19.23 4.79 9.48
C ARG A 253 -19.24 3.32 9.12
N ALA A 254 -20.04 2.94 8.15
CA ALA A 254 -19.95 1.62 7.52
C ALA A 254 -18.57 1.42 6.88
N GLY A 255 -18.09 0.19 6.87
CA GLY A 255 -16.81 -0.13 6.26
C GLY A 255 -16.50 -1.62 6.24
N ALA A 256 -15.49 -1.99 5.49
CA ALA A 256 -15.02 -3.37 5.46
C ALA A 256 -13.67 -3.51 6.18
N GLU A 257 -13.52 -4.62 6.90
CA GLU A 257 -12.26 -5.06 7.48
C GLU A 257 -11.77 -6.31 6.77
N ILE A 258 -10.45 -6.44 6.63
CA ILE A 258 -9.81 -7.67 6.15
C ILE A 258 -9.23 -8.38 7.36
N VAL A 259 -9.93 -9.42 7.81
CA VAL A 259 -9.49 -10.32 8.87
C VAL A 259 -8.34 -11.18 8.32
N GLN A 260 -7.21 -11.17 8.99
CA GLN A 260 -6.02 -11.92 8.59
C GLN A 260 -5.64 -12.87 9.73
N VAL A 261 -5.48 -14.15 9.41
CA VAL A 261 -5.10 -15.20 10.36
C VAL A 261 -3.66 -15.60 10.10
N TYR A 262 -2.81 -15.34 11.07
CA TYR A 262 -1.40 -15.75 11.06
C TYR A 262 -1.19 -16.89 12.05
N ALA A 263 -0.38 -17.87 11.66
CA ALA A 263 0.06 -18.94 12.52
C ALA A 263 1.57 -18.86 12.77
N ALA A 264 1.95 -19.09 14.01
CA ALA A 264 3.35 -19.19 14.46
C ALA A 264 3.58 -20.54 15.17
N LYS A 265 4.80 -21.03 15.13
CA LYS A 265 5.24 -22.19 15.92
C LYS A 265 6.56 -21.84 16.65
N PRO A 266 6.49 -21.27 17.86
CA PRO A 266 7.69 -20.84 18.60
C PRO A 266 8.70 -21.96 18.83
N ASP A 267 8.21 -23.16 19.15
CA ASP A 267 9.04 -24.32 19.51
C ASP A 267 9.29 -25.25 18.31
N ALA A 268 9.44 -24.68 17.11
CA ALA A 268 9.73 -25.47 15.93
C ALA A 268 11.13 -26.09 16.00
N GLN A 269 11.24 -27.39 15.65
CA GLN A 269 12.53 -28.10 15.58
C GLN A 269 13.40 -27.64 14.41
N ILE A 270 12.80 -26.94 13.45
CA ILE A 270 13.48 -26.34 12.31
C ILE A 270 13.27 -24.84 12.32
N PHE A 271 14.19 -24.08 11.71
CA PHE A 271 14.04 -22.65 11.57
C PHE A 271 12.83 -22.33 10.67
N ARG A 272 11.89 -21.55 11.19
CA ARG A 272 10.65 -21.16 10.49
C ARG A 272 10.42 -19.65 10.60
N PRO A 273 9.66 -19.05 9.66
CA PRO A 273 9.22 -17.66 9.79
C PRO A 273 8.51 -17.42 11.12
N ALA A 274 8.69 -16.24 11.71
CA ALA A 274 8.05 -15.82 12.95
C ALA A 274 6.55 -16.04 12.93
N GLN A 275 5.92 -15.79 11.79
CA GLN A 275 4.52 -16.13 11.52
C GLN A 275 4.25 -16.21 10.01
N GLU A 276 3.17 -16.89 9.64
CA GLU A 276 2.76 -17.08 8.26
C GLU A 276 1.27 -16.84 8.11
N LEU A 277 0.85 -16.07 7.10
CA LEU A 277 -0.57 -15.89 6.75
C LEU A 277 -1.16 -17.23 6.28
N LYS A 278 -2.23 -17.68 6.93
CA LYS A 278 -2.89 -18.97 6.65
C LYS A 278 -4.30 -18.83 6.09
N ALA A 279 -4.99 -17.76 6.46
CA ALA A 279 -6.31 -17.46 5.91
C ALA A 279 -6.59 -15.96 6.01
N PHE A 280 -7.48 -15.46 5.16
CA PHE A 280 -8.02 -14.11 5.27
C PHE A 280 -9.43 -14.05 4.69
N THR A 281 -10.20 -13.06 5.14
CA THR A 281 -11.53 -12.77 4.59
C THR A 281 -11.86 -11.30 4.74
N LYS A 282 -12.66 -10.78 3.80
CA LYS A 282 -13.16 -9.40 3.86
C LYS A 282 -14.58 -9.41 4.42
N VAL A 283 -14.84 -8.59 5.44
CA VAL A 283 -16.12 -8.49 6.13
C VAL A 283 -16.62 -7.06 6.06
N TRP A 284 -17.79 -6.86 5.48
CA TRP A 284 -18.49 -5.57 5.50
C TRP A 284 -19.38 -5.47 6.75
N LEU A 285 -19.33 -4.31 7.42
CA LEU A 285 -20.07 -4.03 8.65
C LEU A 285 -20.64 -2.61 8.63
N GLU A 286 -21.91 -2.48 8.93
CA GLU A 286 -22.50 -1.19 9.25
C GLU A 286 -21.95 -0.63 10.56
N ALA A 287 -22.16 0.67 10.83
CA ALA A 287 -21.75 1.26 12.10
C ALA A 287 -22.42 0.55 13.29
N GLY A 288 -21.63 0.09 14.25
CA GLY A 288 -22.09 -0.68 15.41
C GLY A 288 -22.39 -2.15 15.14
N GLU A 289 -22.34 -2.62 13.89
CA GLU A 289 -22.62 -4.01 13.55
C GLU A 289 -21.50 -4.95 14.01
N SER A 290 -21.91 -6.18 14.39
CA SER A 290 -21.01 -7.29 14.71
C SER A 290 -21.33 -8.50 13.85
N LYS A 291 -20.29 -9.14 13.30
CA LYS A 291 -20.41 -10.41 12.57
C LYS A 291 -19.43 -11.43 13.11
N THR A 292 -19.92 -12.66 13.29
CA THR A 292 -19.04 -13.80 13.55
C THR A 292 -18.63 -14.41 12.22
N VAL A 293 -17.32 -14.56 12.03
CA VAL A 293 -16.71 -15.14 10.83
C VAL A 293 -15.93 -16.38 11.20
N THR A 294 -15.99 -17.39 10.33
CA THR A 294 -15.20 -18.62 10.44
C THR A 294 -14.34 -18.75 9.19
N LEU A 295 -13.02 -18.77 9.39
CA LEU A 295 -12.06 -18.98 8.33
C LEU A 295 -11.59 -20.42 8.37
N PRO A 296 -11.83 -21.22 7.31
CA PRO A 296 -11.29 -22.57 7.21
C PRO A 296 -9.77 -22.50 7.04
N LEU A 297 -9.07 -23.45 7.64
CA LEU A 297 -7.63 -23.65 7.44
C LEU A 297 -7.41 -24.86 6.53
N ASP A 298 -6.60 -24.67 5.51
CA ASP A 298 -6.19 -25.73 4.61
C ASP A 298 -5.42 -26.83 5.37
N ASP A 299 -5.57 -28.07 4.96
CA ASP A 299 -4.83 -29.21 5.52
C ASP A 299 -3.31 -29.00 5.52
N LYS A 300 -2.81 -28.19 4.60
CA LYS A 300 -1.39 -27.83 4.47
C LYS A 300 -0.98 -26.62 5.32
N ALA A 301 -1.92 -25.96 6.02
CA ALA A 301 -1.68 -24.71 6.74
C ALA A 301 -0.49 -24.80 7.71
N PHE A 302 -0.30 -25.95 8.33
CA PHE A 302 0.76 -26.20 9.32
C PHE A 302 1.92 -27.06 8.80
N ARG A 303 1.88 -27.46 7.54
CA ARG A 303 2.91 -28.31 6.93
C ARG A 303 4.10 -27.50 6.45
N TYR A 304 5.24 -28.13 6.38
CA TYR A 304 6.44 -27.64 5.71
C TYR A 304 7.07 -28.74 4.87
N TRP A 305 7.83 -28.38 3.85
CA TRP A 305 8.61 -29.33 3.08
C TRP A 305 9.86 -29.73 3.86
N ASN A 306 10.03 -31.02 4.12
CA ASN A 306 11.21 -31.55 4.76
C ASN A 306 12.22 -31.98 3.69
N THR A 307 13.32 -31.25 3.56
CA THR A 307 14.34 -31.50 2.55
C THR A 307 15.14 -32.78 2.80
N CYS A 308 15.23 -33.24 4.04
CA CYS A 308 15.92 -34.48 4.39
C CYS A 308 15.08 -35.73 4.03
N LEU A 309 13.79 -35.66 4.30
CA LEU A 309 12.88 -36.80 4.11
C LEU A 309 12.11 -36.71 2.77
N LEU A 310 12.27 -35.64 2.03
CA LEU A 310 11.63 -35.38 0.73
C LEU A 310 10.10 -35.53 0.77
N TYR A 311 9.46 -35.17 1.91
CA TYR A 311 8.01 -35.09 2.04
C TYR A 311 7.55 -33.91 2.90
N THR A 312 6.26 -33.61 2.82
CA THR A 312 5.66 -32.52 3.61
C THR A 312 5.41 -32.97 5.05
N SER A 313 5.99 -32.26 6.02
CA SER A 313 5.83 -32.53 7.46
C SER A 313 5.00 -31.39 8.13
N PRO A 314 4.18 -31.68 9.17
CA PRO A 314 3.90 -33.02 9.67
C PRO A 314 3.15 -33.88 8.65
N SER A 315 3.52 -35.15 8.60
CA SER A 315 2.78 -36.14 7.81
C SER A 315 1.47 -36.48 8.53
N PRO A 316 0.51 -37.13 7.86
CA PRO A 316 -0.70 -37.64 8.56
C PRO A 316 -0.37 -38.56 9.74
N ARG A 317 0.81 -39.18 9.77
CA ARG A 317 1.29 -40.02 10.87
C ARG A 317 1.74 -39.23 12.08
N ASP A 318 2.15 -37.97 11.91
CA ASP A 318 2.63 -37.10 13.00
C ASP A 318 1.46 -36.42 13.76
N ARG A 319 0.20 -36.59 13.29
CA ARG A 319 -1.01 -36.04 13.94
C ARG A 319 -1.42 -36.76 15.24
N SER A 320 -0.76 -37.87 15.56
CA SER A 320 -1.08 -38.66 16.77
C SER A 320 -0.36 -38.19 18.04
N LEU A 321 0.38 -37.07 18.00
CA LEU A 321 1.22 -36.60 19.09
C LEU A 321 0.92 -35.16 19.52
N SER A 322 -0.32 -34.73 19.42
CA SER A 322 -0.75 -33.43 20.01
C SER A 322 -2.07 -33.57 20.76
#